data_972dfbbd2fbb3075d3e0f8686408f4d8
#
_entry.id   972dfbbd2fbb3075d3e0f8686408f4d8
#
_cell.length_a   1.000
_cell.length_b   1.000
_cell.length_c   1.000
_cell.angle_alpha   90.00
_cell.angle_beta   90.00
_cell.angle_gamma   90.00
#
_symmetry.space_group_name_H-M   'P 1'
#
loop_
_entity.id
_entity.type
_entity.pdbx_description
1 polymer ?
#
loop_
_entity_poly.entity_id
_entity_poly.type
_entity_poly.pdbx_seq_one_letter_code
_entity_poly.pdbx_strand_id
1 'polypeptide(L)'
;MWRRADIRVRIRPKLSAGIFFSQQSRWEGRSMFRLHKWYLDVVTDTGDALILYAGTVECGRIAFDYASVLQYRDGVNRDVQSVRRVAQPRLQADAVTWCSGPLRVEGQWIRDAQEIQRTLVNGPDGLINWTCHMPRAQATVQLHGERIAGLGYVESLTLNIPPSKLPFRTLQWGRHLSDRHWLVWIGWAGCGDRRWIWMDGEEQPAAALVDCAPSRLNGGARLRLSSPRDVRDRNVLEALTGVPATMTRRIAGSLAGMHEHKQVSRSSLVIADHAIDQGWALHEVVTR
;
A
#
# COMPACT_ATOMS: atom_id res chain seq x y z
N MET A 1 4.35 15.98 -26.59
CA MET A 1 3.47 15.25 -27.53
C MET A 1 3.39 13.79 -27.09
N TRP A 2 2.39 13.45 -26.29
CA TRP A 2 2.24 12.14 -25.66
C TRP A 2 1.51 11.19 -26.61
N ARG A 3 2.13 10.08 -26.98
CA ARG A 3 1.48 9.05 -27.79
C ARG A 3 0.49 8.28 -26.90
N ARG A 4 -0.77 8.18 -27.34
CA ARG A 4 -1.79 7.32 -26.72
C ARG A 4 -1.26 5.88 -26.66
N ALA A 5 -1.19 5.35 -25.45
CA ALA A 5 -0.82 3.97 -25.23
C ALA A 5 -2.03 3.06 -25.56
N ASP A 6 -1.85 2.11 -26.52
CA ASP A 6 -2.87 1.08 -26.79
C ASP A 6 -3.00 0.13 -25.61
N ILE A 7 -4.13 0.13 -24.98
CA ILE A 7 -4.46 -0.72 -23.84
C ILE A 7 -4.95 -2.07 -24.38
N ARG A 8 -4.17 -3.12 -24.21
CA ARG A 8 -4.66 -4.48 -24.49
C ARG A 8 -5.34 -5.03 -23.24
N VAL A 9 -6.68 -5.04 -23.27
CA VAL A 9 -7.50 -5.74 -22.27
C VAL A 9 -7.40 -7.24 -22.57
N ARG A 10 -6.93 -8.04 -21.60
CA ARG A 10 -6.98 -9.50 -21.70
C ARG A 10 -8.38 -9.97 -21.31
N ILE A 11 -9.13 -10.45 -22.31
CA ILE A 11 -10.28 -11.32 -22.05
C ILE A 11 -9.71 -12.72 -21.86
N ARG A 12 -9.75 -13.26 -20.66
CA ARG A 12 -9.33 -14.64 -20.40
C ARG A 12 -10.37 -15.60 -20.96
N PRO A 13 -10.03 -16.50 -21.91
CA PRO A 13 -10.89 -17.62 -22.24
C PRO A 13 -10.97 -18.58 -21.04
N LYS A 14 -12.12 -19.24 -20.86
CA LYS A 14 -12.26 -20.34 -19.89
C LYS A 14 -11.25 -21.44 -20.25
N LEU A 15 -10.13 -21.52 -19.54
CA LEU A 15 -9.26 -22.69 -19.57
C LEU A 15 -9.75 -23.68 -18.51
N SER A 16 -10.08 -24.86 -18.98
CA SER A 16 -10.41 -26.03 -18.21
C SER A 16 -9.25 -26.50 -17.33
N ALA A 17 -9.59 -26.79 -16.10
CA ALA A 17 -9.00 -27.56 -15.04
C ALA A 17 -7.65 -28.25 -15.27
N GLY A 18 -6.77 -28.08 -14.30
CA GLY A 18 -5.63 -28.94 -14.04
C GLY A 18 -4.82 -28.49 -12.83
N ILE A 19 -5.23 -29.02 -11.65
CA ILE A 19 -4.37 -29.35 -10.51
C ILE A 19 -3.63 -28.19 -9.78
N PHE A 20 -4.00 -28.04 -8.54
CA PHE A 20 -3.50 -27.31 -7.37
C PHE A 20 -4.41 -26.16 -6.89
N PHE A 21 -5.58 -26.50 -6.31
CA PHE A 21 -6.28 -25.70 -5.31
C PHE A 21 -7.29 -26.57 -4.57
N SER A 22 -6.85 -27.27 -3.54
CA SER A 22 -7.73 -28.06 -2.65
C SER A 22 -8.27 -27.21 -1.48
N GLN A 23 -8.90 -26.07 -1.77
CA GLN A 23 -9.80 -25.37 -0.82
C GLN A 23 -10.77 -24.42 -1.55
N GLN A 24 -11.25 -24.78 -2.72
CA GLN A 24 -12.10 -23.92 -3.55
C GLN A 24 -13.57 -24.35 -3.61
N SER A 25 -14.07 -25.03 -2.59
CA SER A 25 -15.47 -25.43 -2.54
C SER A 25 -16.23 -24.65 -1.47
N ARG A 26 -16.92 -23.59 -1.85
CA ARG A 26 -18.12 -22.96 -1.25
C ARG A 26 -18.24 -21.45 -1.51
N TRP A 27 -18.07 -21.01 -2.78
CA TRP A 27 -18.09 -19.58 -3.06
C TRP A 27 -19.04 -19.19 -4.20
N GLU A 28 -20.16 -19.88 -4.33
CA GLU A 28 -21.25 -19.51 -5.23
C GLU A 28 -22.07 -18.38 -4.60
N GLY A 29 -22.04 -17.19 -5.21
CA GLY A 29 -22.76 -15.98 -4.76
C GLY A 29 -21.93 -14.76 -4.45
N ARG A 30 -20.61 -14.71 -4.80
CA ARG A 30 -19.67 -13.69 -4.32
C ARG A 30 -19.36 -12.58 -5.30
N SER A 31 -19.00 -11.45 -4.69
CA SER A 31 -18.55 -10.23 -5.34
C SER A 31 -17.75 -10.49 -6.60
N MET A 32 -18.20 -9.89 -7.72
CA MET A 32 -17.43 -9.91 -8.98
C MET A 32 -16.19 -9.01 -8.92
N PHE A 33 -15.87 -8.46 -7.76
CA PHE A 33 -14.71 -7.58 -7.54
C PHE A 33 -13.61 -8.31 -6.77
N ARG A 34 -12.37 -8.17 -7.23
CA ARG A 34 -11.17 -8.60 -6.53
C ARG A 34 -10.04 -7.62 -6.79
N LEU A 35 -9.31 -7.27 -5.73
CA LEU A 35 -8.07 -6.50 -5.79
C LEU A 35 -6.97 -7.31 -5.12
N HIS A 36 -5.83 -7.44 -5.81
CA HIS A 36 -4.56 -7.80 -5.21
C HIS A 36 -3.58 -6.67 -5.46
N LYS A 37 -3.04 -6.06 -4.41
CA LYS A 37 -2.17 -4.89 -4.47
C LYS A 37 -0.89 -5.16 -3.68
N TRP A 38 0.25 -4.90 -4.27
CA TRP A 38 1.53 -4.72 -3.61
C TRP A 38 1.79 -3.25 -3.39
N TYR A 39 2.36 -2.94 -2.24
CA TYR A 39 2.92 -1.66 -1.88
C TYR A 39 4.35 -1.88 -1.43
N LEU A 40 5.28 -1.12 -2.00
CA LEU A 40 6.69 -1.14 -1.65
C LEU A 40 7.15 0.30 -1.52
N ASP A 41 8.04 0.57 -0.57
CA ASP A 41 8.63 1.90 -0.48
C ASP A 41 10.11 1.87 -0.11
N VAL A 42 10.74 3.01 -0.26
CA VAL A 42 12.04 3.34 0.29
C VAL A 42 12.08 4.83 0.64
N VAL A 43 12.65 5.16 1.79
CA VAL A 43 12.92 6.55 2.19
C VAL A 43 14.40 6.66 2.50
N THR A 44 15.04 7.67 1.90
CA THR A 44 16.45 7.97 2.12
C THR A 44 16.66 8.70 3.45
N ASP A 45 17.89 8.82 3.89
CA ASP A 45 18.25 9.56 5.13
C ASP A 45 17.87 11.05 5.04
N THR A 46 17.77 11.61 3.84
CA THR A 46 17.35 13.00 3.61
C THR A 46 15.82 13.17 3.60
N GLY A 47 15.08 12.06 3.52
CA GLY A 47 13.61 12.03 3.47
C GLY A 47 13.05 12.11 2.06
N ASP A 48 13.87 11.87 1.05
CA ASP A 48 13.34 11.58 -0.29
C ASP A 48 12.63 10.22 -0.26
N ALA A 49 11.44 10.16 -0.81
CA ALA A 49 10.60 8.98 -0.75
C ALA A 49 10.27 8.46 -2.15
N LEU A 50 10.33 7.14 -2.28
CA LEU A 50 9.85 6.44 -3.46
C LEU A 50 8.82 5.40 -3.03
N ILE A 51 7.63 5.47 -3.59
CA ILE A 51 6.53 4.54 -3.32
C ILE A 51 6.15 3.86 -4.63
N LEU A 52 6.03 2.54 -4.57
CA LEU A 52 5.79 1.71 -5.74
C LEU A 52 4.57 0.84 -5.50
N TYR A 53 3.73 0.75 -6.52
CA TYR A 53 2.55 -0.12 -6.51
C TYR A 53 2.61 -1.08 -7.69
N ALA A 54 2.22 -2.31 -7.44
CA ALA A 54 1.88 -3.27 -8.47
C ALA A 54 0.60 -4.00 -8.05
N GLY A 55 -0.31 -4.25 -8.97
CA GLY A 55 -1.53 -4.95 -8.59
C GLY A 55 -2.35 -5.41 -9.77
N THR A 56 -3.36 -6.22 -9.44
CA THR A 56 -4.36 -6.74 -10.34
C THR A 56 -5.74 -6.38 -9.81
N VAL A 57 -6.58 -5.82 -10.67
CA VAL A 57 -8.00 -5.58 -10.39
C VAL A 57 -8.82 -6.48 -11.28
N GLU A 58 -9.76 -7.21 -10.69
CA GLU A 58 -10.75 -8.03 -11.39
C GLU A 58 -12.14 -7.48 -11.11
N CYS A 59 -12.95 -7.28 -12.14
CA CYS A 59 -14.34 -6.87 -12.02
C CYS A 59 -15.20 -7.63 -13.05
N GLY A 60 -15.92 -8.64 -12.60
CA GLY A 60 -16.66 -9.55 -13.47
C GLY A 60 -15.74 -10.34 -14.39
N ARG A 61 -15.89 -10.12 -15.71
CA ARG A 61 -15.06 -10.79 -16.74
C ARG A 61 -13.80 -10.00 -17.12
N ILE A 62 -13.59 -8.86 -16.51
CA ILE A 62 -12.50 -7.95 -16.86
C ILE A 62 -11.44 -8.01 -15.78
N ALA A 63 -10.20 -8.20 -16.19
CA ALA A 63 -9.04 -8.11 -15.31
C ALA A 63 -7.98 -7.21 -15.97
N PHE A 64 -7.30 -6.41 -15.15
CA PHE A 64 -6.16 -5.63 -15.59
C PHE A 64 -5.09 -5.55 -14.50
N ASP A 65 -3.85 -5.49 -14.97
CA ASP A 65 -2.71 -5.23 -14.10
C ASP A 65 -2.35 -3.74 -14.18
N TYR A 66 -1.92 -3.19 -13.06
CA TYR A 66 -1.43 -1.82 -12.98
C TYR A 66 -0.15 -1.75 -12.17
N ALA A 67 0.66 -0.75 -12.45
CA ALA A 67 1.77 -0.34 -11.63
C ALA A 67 1.87 1.17 -11.59
N SER A 68 2.37 1.71 -10.48
CA SER A 68 2.69 3.12 -10.40
C SER A 68 3.92 3.37 -9.53
N VAL A 69 4.56 4.49 -9.79
CA VAL A 69 5.70 5.01 -9.04
C VAL A 69 5.36 6.42 -8.61
N LEU A 70 5.42 6.68 -7.31
CA LEU A 70 5.37 8.00 -6.72
C LEU A 70 6.76 8.33 -6.20
N GLN A 71 7.31 9.43 -6.62
CA GLN A 71 8.58 9.95 -6.13
C GLN A 71 8.35 11.33 -5.54
N TYR A 72 8.78 11.50 -4.30
CA TYR A 72 9.00 12.79 -3.68
C TYR A 72 10.50 13.01 -3.54
N ARG A 73 11.01 14.08 -4.14
CA ARG A 73 12.42 14.44 -4.07
C ARG A 73 12.60 15.96 -4.19
N ASP A 74 13.38 16.55 -3.30
CA ASP A 74 13.71 17.98 -3.32
C ASP A 74 12.48 18.90 -3.42
N GLY A 75 11.37 18.51 -2.77
CA GLY A 75 10.10 19.26 -2.83
C GLY A 75 9.28 19.02 -4.10
N VAL A 76 9.71 18.14 -4.98
CA VAL A 76 9.02 17.83 -6.24
C VAL A 76 8.37 16.44 -6.19
N ASN A 77 7.09 16.40 -6.51
CA ASN A 77 6.34 15.16 -6.68
C ASN A 77 6.31 14.72 -8.15
N ARG A 78 6.57 13.44 -8.38
CA ARG A 78 6.39 12.79 -9.67
C ARG A 78 5.53 11.55 -9.49
N ASP A 79 4.53 11.38 -10.37
CA ASP A 79 3.65 10.22 -10.39
C ASP A 79 3.61 9.65 -11.81
N VAL A 80 4.07 8.42 -11.96
CA VAL A 80 4.10 7.70 -13.23
C VAL A 80 3.32 6.40 -13.10
N GLN A 81 2.46 6.11 -14.05
CA GLN A 81 1.60 4.93 -14.03
C GLN A 81 1.73 4.13 -15.32
N SER A 82 1.53 2.82 -15.20
CA SER A 82 1.45 1.89 -16.32
C SER A 82 0.37 0.84 -16.06
N VAL A 83 -0.45 0.58 -17.07
CA VAL A 83 -1.44 -0.51 -17.06
C VAL A 83 -1.07 -1.63 -18.05
N ARG A 84 0.18 -1.64 -18.51
CA ARG A 84 0.67 -2.61 -19.51
C ARG A 84 1.79 -3.47 -18.96
N ARG A 85 1.67 -4.80 -19.17
CA ARG A 85 2.75 -5.79 -18.91
C ARG A 85 3.41 -5.57 -17.54
N VAL A 86 2.59 -5.42 -16.52
CA VAL A 86 3.07 -5.24 -15.16
C VAL A 86 3.49 -6.60 -14.62
N ALA A 87 4.79 -6.74 -14.34
CA ALA A 87 5.27 -7.85 -13.55
C ALA A 87 4.91 -7.60 -12.08
N GLN A 88 4.49 -8.63 -11.37
CA GLN A 88 4.28 -8.57 -9.93
C GLN A 88 5.62 -8.71 -9.20
N PRO A 89 5.78 -8.11 -8.01
CA PRO A 89 6.92 -8.35 -7.15
C PRO A 89 7.10 -9.85 -6.87
N ARG A 90 8.34 -10.27 -6.71
CA ARG A 90 8.70 -11.66 -6.41
C ARG A 90 9.21 -11.75 -4.98
N LEU A 91 8.49 -12.49 -4.16
CA LEU A 91 8.90 -12.81 -2.79
C LEU A 91 9.84 -14.02 -2.83
N GLN A 92 10.98 -13.88 -2.20
CA GLN A 92 11.96 -14.93 -1.88
C GLN A 92 12.06 -15.04 -0.36
N ALA A 93 12.84 -15.99 0.18
CA ALA A 93 12.92 -16.20 1.63
C ALA A 93 13.23 -14.90 2.40
N ASP A 94 14.26 -14.16 2.00
CA ASP A 94 14.74 -12.97 2.71
C ASP A 94 14.73 -11.70 1.84
N ALA A 95 14.16 -11.77 0.66
CA ALA A 95 14.13 -10.62 -0.25
C ALA A 95 12.83 -10.53 -1.04
N VAL A 96 12.44 -9.30 -1.36
CA VAL A 96 11.49 -9.01 -2.42
C VAL A 96 12.22 -8.32 -3.54
N THR A 97 12.00 -8.75 -4.77
CA THR A 97 12.53 -8.12 -5.97
C THR A 97 11.40 -7.70 -6.88
N TRP A 98 11.54 -6.56 -7.52
CA TRP A 98 10.59 -6.10 -8.52
C TRP A 98 11.29 -5.40 -9.69
N CYS A 99 10.90 -5.75 -10.91
CA CYS A 99 11.39 -5.13 -12.13
C CYS A 99 10.19 -4.75 -13.02
N SER A 100 10.17 -3.50 -13.47
CA SER A 100 9.15 -2.99 -14.38
C SER A 100 9.79 -2.18 -15.52
N GLY A 101 9.93 -2.80 -16.69
CA GLY A 101 10.45 -2.14 -17.88
C GLY A 101 9.68 -0.87 -18.27
N PRO A 102 8.33 -0.89 -18.30
CA PRO A 102 7.54 0.31 -18.63
C PRO A 102 7.76 1.49 -17.68
N LEU A 103 8.04 1.23 -16.41
CA LEU A 103 8.32 2.28 -15.40
C LEU A 103 9.82 2.53 -15.23
N ARG A 104 10.69 1.75 -15.90
CA ARG A 104 12.15 1.80 -15.77
C ARG A 104 12.61 1.70 -14.33
N VAL A 105 12.01 0.74 -13.60
CA VAL A 105 12.27 0.46 -12.20
C VAL A 105 12.86 -0.94 -12.06
N GLU A 106 13.88 -1.07 -11.22
CA GLU A 106 14.40 -2.33 -10.69
C GLU A 106 14.71 -2.13 -9.22
N GLY A 107 14.11 -2.95 -8.33
CA GLY A 107 14.22 -2.78 -6.90
C GLY A 107 14.43 -4.10 -6.16
N GLN A 108 15.14 -4.01 -5.04
CA GLN A 108 15.35 -5.09 -4.09
C GLN A 108 15.15 -4.58 -2.67
N TRP A 109 14.40 -5.33 -1.87
CA TRP A 109 14.19 -5.16 -0.44
C TRP A 109 14.71 -6.40 0.26
N ILE A 110 15.64 -6.23 1.17
CA ILE A 110 16.24 -7.31 1.98
C ILE A 110 15.61 -7.23 3.36
N ARG A 111 15.03 -8.33 3.81
CA ARG A 111 14.30 -8.46 5.08
C ARG A 111 15.18 -8.11 6.28
N ASP A 112 14.64 -7.29 7.18
CA ASP A 112 15.26 -6.91 8.45
C ASP A 112 14.26 -7.04 9.63
N ALA A 113 13.03 -7.50 9.36
CA ALA A 113 12.00 -7.74 10.37
C ALA A 113 11.06 -8.86 9.93
N GLN A 114 10.43 -9.55 10.89
CA GLN A 114 9.51 -10.66 10.61
C GLN A 114 8.21 -10.18 9.97
N GLU A 115 7.63 -11.04 9.13
CA GLU A 115 6.34 -10.82 8.48
C GLU A 115 5.19 -10.74 9.49
N ILE A 116 4.22 -9.89 9.20
CA ILE A 116 2.95 -9.79 9.93
C ILE A 116 1.82 -10.13 8.96
N GLN A 117 0.91 -11.01 9.39
CA GLN A 117 -0.31 -11.33 8.63
C GLN A 117 -1.55 -11.00 9.46
N ARG A 118 -2.54 -10.37 8.84
CA ARG A 118 -3.81 -10.05 9.49
C ARG A 118 -4.98 -10.11 8.52
N THR A 119 -6.01 -10.84 8.91
CA THR A 119 -7.33 -10.70 8.31
C THR A 119 -8.02 -9.49 8.94
N LEU A 120 -8.14 -8.42 8.18
CA LEU A 120 -8.75 -7.16 8.64
C LEU A 120 -10.29 -7.25 8.63
N VAL A 121 -10.84 -7.96 7.66
CA VAL A 121 -12.28 -8.24 7.53
C VAL A 121 -12.49 -9.68 7.12
N ASN A 122 -13.47 -10.33 7.75
CA ASN A 122 -14.06 -11.58 7.31
C ASN A 122 -15.56 -11.49 7.61
N GLY A 123 -16.38 -11.26 6.60
CA GLY A 123 -17.80 -11.02 6.78
C GLY A 123 -18.64 -11.34 5.53
N PRO A 124 -19.95 -11.07 5.59
CA PRO A 124 -20.88 -11.40 4.51
C PRO A 124 -20.57 -10.65 3.21
N ASP A 125 -20.02 -9.45 3.29
CA ASP A 125 -19.64 -8.65 2.12
C ASP A 125 -18.31 -9.08 1.50
N GLY A 126 -17.49 -9.86 2.21
CA GLY A 126 -16.25 -10.43 1.71
C GLY A 126 -15.11 -10.42 2.73
N LEU A 127 -13.89 -10.43 2.20
CA LEU A 127 -12.64 -10.62 2.92
C LEU A 127 -11.65 -9.51 2.59
N ILE A 128 -10.91 -9.06 3.60
CA ILE A 128 -9.72 -8.22 3.44
C ILE A 128 -8.58 -8.90 4.20
N ASN A 129 -7.57 -9.37 3.48
CA ASN A 129 -6.32 -9.87 4.04
C ASN A 129 -5.21 -8.89 3.74
N TRP A 130 -4.44 -8.58 4.77
CA TRP A 130 -3.25 -7.77 4.71
C TRP A 130 -2.05 -8.57 5.20
N THR A 131 -0.95 -8.46 4.47
CA THR A 131 0.32 -9.08 4.82
C THR A 131 1.41 -8.05 4.68
N CYS A 132 2.06 -7.70 5.79
CA CYS A 132 3.29 -6.94 5.78
C CYS A 132 4.46 -7.91 5.68
N HIS A 133 4.97 -8.10 4.47
CA HIS A 133 6.05 -9.04 4.21
C HIS A 133 7.36 -8.60 4.84
N MET A 134 7.60 -7.30 4.86
CA MET A 134 8.81 -6.68 5.41
C MET A 134 8.44 -5.38 6.12
N PRO A 135 8.14 -5.41 7.43
CA PRO A 135 7.86 -4.21 8.20
C PRO A 135 9.04 -3.24 8.23
N ARG A 136 10.26 -3.76 8.12
CA ARG A 136 11.51 -3.03 7.88
C ARG A 136 12.39 -3.85 6.93
N ALA A 137 13.02 -3.16 5.98
CA ALA A 137 13.94 -3.73 5.01
C ALA A 137 15.05 -2.75 4.64
N GLN A 138 16.19 -3.27 4.24
CA GLN A 138 17.19 -2.51 3.49
C GLN A 138 16.77 -2.50 2.03
N ALA A 139 16.47 -1.33 1.49
CA ALA A 139 15.95 -1.18 0.14
C ALA A 139 16.96 -0.52 -0.79
N THR A 140 17.07 -1.03 -2.00
CA THR A 140 17.81 -0.40 -3.10
C THR A 140 16.96 -0.46 -4.36
N VAL A 141 16.70 0.69 -4.96
CA VAL A 141 15.89 0.82 -6.16
C VAL A 141 16.65 1.63 -7.22
N GLN A 142 16.69 1.10 -8.43
CA GLN A 142 17.11 1.84 -9.63
C GLN A 142 15.84 2.41 -10.28
N LEU A 143 15.77 3.72 -10.40
CA LEU A 143 14.68 4.41 -11.10
C LEU A 143 15.28 5.27 -12.23
N HIS A 144 14.95 4.97 -13.47
CA HIS A 144 15.53 5.63 -14.65
C HIS A 144 17.08 5.62 -14.70
N GLY A 145 17.71 4.61 -14.08
CA GLY A 145 19.17 4.50 -13.98
C GLY A 145 19.78 5.18 -12.75
N GLU A 146 18.97 5.87 -11.97
CA GLU A 146 19.41 6.49 -10.72
C GLU A 146 19.18 5.52 -9.53
N ARG A 147 20.18 5.39 -8.66
CA ARG A 147 20.12 4.53 -7.48
C ARG A 147 19.56 5.31 -6.27
N ILE A 148 18.50 4.77 -5.68
CA ILE A 148 17.87 5.24 -4.45
C ILE A 148 18.01 4.12 -3.42
N ALA A 149 18.55 4.43 -2.24
CA ALA A 149 18.74 3.45 -1.18
C ALA A 149 18.36 4.04 0.18
N GLY A 150 17.86 3.19 1.07
CA GLY A 150 17.42 3.58 2.41
C GLY A 150 16.62 2.49 3.10
N LEU A 151 15.90 2.87 4.14
CA LEU A 151 14.97 1.99 4.82
C LEU A 151 13.67 1.88 4.02
N GLY A 152 13.21 0.66 3.82
CA GLY A 152 12.04 0.34 3.03
C GLY A 152 11.04 -0.56 3.75
N TYR A 153 9.89 -0.69 3.11
CA TYR A 153 8.75 -1.45 3.61
C TYR A 153 8.06 -2.17 2.45
N VAL A 154 7.51 -3.36 2.71
CA VAL A 154 6.79 -4.15 1.69
C VAL A 154 5.54 -4.77 2.29
N GLU A 155 4.39 -4.53 1.66
CA GLU A 155 3.13 -5.20 2.00
C GLU A 155 2.36 -5.66 0.77
N SER A 156 1.43 -6.57 0.99
CA SER A 156 0.38 -6.88 0.04
C SER A 156 -1.01 -6.85 0.69
N LEU A 157 -1.99 -6.46 -0.10
CA LEU A 157 -3.39 -6.44 0.26
C LEU A 157 -4.19 -7.23 -0.75
N THR A 158 -5.00 -8.17 -0.26
CA THR A 158 -5.99 -8.88 -1.07
C THR A 158 -7.38 -8.61 -0.53
N LEU A 159 -8.28 -8.17 -1.38
CA LEU A 159 -9.67 -7.98 -0.99
C LEU A 159 -10.64 -8.36 -2.11
N ASN A 160 -11.84 -8.80 -1.72
CA ASN A 160 -12.95 -9.09 -2.63
C ASN A 160 -14.25 -8.35 -2.24
N ILE A 161 -14.14 -7.33 -1.40
CA ILE A 161 -15.22 -6.42 -1.05
C ILE A 161 -15.30 -5.33 -2.10
N PRO A 162 -16.47 -5.09 -2.74
CA PRO A 162 -16.61 -3.97 -3.65
C PRO A 162 -16.29 -2.63 -2.96
N PRO A 163 -15.69 -1.65 -3.64
CA PRO A 163 -15.36 -0.36 -3.03
C PRO A 163 -16.55 0.34 -2.34
N SER A 164 -17.78 0.16 -2.86
CA SER A 164 -19.01 0.71 -2.25
C SER A 164 -19.36 0.12 -0.88
N LYS A 165 -18.82 -1.06 -0.56
CA LYS A 165 -19.11 -1.81 0.67
C LYS A 165 -17.93 -1.87 1.64
N LEU A 166 -16.86 -1.12 1.39
CA LEU A 166 -15.73 -1.03 2.31
C LEU A 166 -16.20 -0.57 3.69
N PRO A 167 -15.72 -1.20 4.79
CA PRO A 167 -16.26 -1.01 6.13
C PRO A 167 -15.71 0.24 6.84
N PHE A 168 -15.32 1.26 6.10
CA PHE A 168 -14.80 2.50 6.68
C PHE A 168 -15.25 3.71 5.86
N ARG A 169 -15.33 4.85 6.51
CA ARG A 169 -15.41 6.19 5.89
C ARG A 169 -14.04 6.84 5.81
N THR A 170 -13.22 6.58 6.82
CA THR A 170 -11.85 7.05 6.89
C THR A 170 -10.93 5.87 7.17
N LEU A 171 -9.90 5.71 6.35
CA LEU A 171 -8.78 4.81 6.57
C LEU A 171 -7.55 5.65 6.86
N GLN A 172 -6.83 5.31 7.92
CA GLN A 172 -5.51 5.83 8.23
C GLN A 172 -4.52 4.66 8.19
N TRP A 173 -3.48 4.82 7.44
CA TRP A 173 -2.40 3.86 7.37
C TRP A 173 -1.06 4.59 7.53
N GLY A 174 -0.09 3.94 8.10
CA GLY A 174 1.26 4.46 8.10
C GLY A 174 2.28 3.50 8.67
N ARG A 175 3.52 3.88 8.46
CA ARG A 175 4.68 3.22 9.03
C ARG A 175 5.72 4.26 9.47
N HIS A 176 6.47 3.96 10.53
CA HIS A 176 7.69 4.66 10.95
C HIS A 176 8.85 3.69 10.88
N LEU A 177 9.95 4.12 10.29
CA LEU A 177 11.20 3.36 10.24
C LEU A 177 12.37 4.23 10.72
N SER A 178 13.19 3.62 11.55
CA SER A 178 14.48 4.13 12.02
C SER A 178 15.50 3.01 12.04
N ASP A 179 16.72 3.31 12.44
CA ASP A 179 17.78 2.30 12.60
C ASP A 179 17.49 1.30 13.72
N ARG A 180 16.71 1.70 14.75
CA ARG A 180 16.45 0.88 15.92
C ARG A 180 15.04 0.30 15.95
N HIS A 181 14.04 1.11 15.58
CA HIS A 181 12.64 0.78 15.75
C HIS A 181 11.87 0.85 14.45
N TRP A 182 10.83 0.06 14.38
CA TRP A 182 9.82 0.18 13.35
C TRP A 182 8.41 0.11 13.95
N LEU A 183 7.50 0.83 13.31
CA LEU A 183 6.10 0.91 13.70
C LEU A 183 5.23 0.86 12.44
N VAL A 184 4.16 0.06 12.48
CA VAL A 184 3.14 0.02 11.43
C VAL A 184 1.78 0.16 12.09
N TRP A 185 0.90 0.96 11.50
CA TRP A 185 -0.46 1.13 11.99
C TRP A 185 -1.48 1.16 10.85
N ILE A 186 -2.64 0.63 11.16
CA ILE A 186 -3.83 0.68 10.34
C ILE A 186 -4.97 1.08 11.25
N GLY A 187 -5.71 2.12 10.88
CA GLY A 187 -6.91 2.53 11.59
C GLY A 187 -8.01 2.87 10.61
N TRP A 188 -9.22 2.54 10.94
CA TRP A 188 -10.38 3.01 10.21
C TRP A 188 -11.50 3.44 11.15
N ALA A 189 -12.32 4.36 10.64
CA ALA A 189 -13.45 4.93 11.34
C ALA A 189 -14.69 4.97 10.44
N GLY A 190 -15.87 4.94 11.04
CA GLY A 190 -17.16 5.15 10.38
C GLY A 190 -18.16 4.01 10.50
N CYS A 191 -17.79 2.76 10.30
CA CYS A 191 -18.68 1.59 10.47
C CYS A 191 -18.15 0.64 11.55
N GLY A 192 -17.86 1.17 12.73
CA GLY A 192 -17.13 0.50 13.81
C GLY A 192 -15.64 0.80 13.71
N ASP A 193 -15.15 1.57 14.67
CA ASP A 193 -13.74 1.95 14.70
C ASP A 193 -12.88 0.73 14.98
N ARG A 194 -11.81 0.55 14.19
CA ARG A 194 -10.84 -0.53 14.36
C ARG A 194 -9.44 0.03 14.20
N ARG A 195 -8.50 -0.51 14.98
CA ARG A 195 -7.09 -0.12 14.95
C ARG A 195 -6.22 -1.35 15.15
N TRP A 196 -5.14 -1.42 14.41
CA TRP A 196 -4.09 -2.41 14.54
C TRP A 196 -2.77 -1.67 14.50
N ILE A 197 -1.93 -1.90 15.47
CA ILE A 197 -0.65 -1.21 15.63
C ILE A 197 0.38 -2.27 16.01
N TRP A 198 1.51 -2.27 15.35
CA TRP A 198 2.65 -3.13 15.67
C TRP A 198 3.89 -2.29 15.83
N MET A 199 4.69 -2.61 16.84
CA MET A 199 6.00 -2.03 17.08
C MET A 199 6.99 -3.16 17.34
N ASP A 200 8.05 -3.24 16.57
CA ASP A 200 9.14 -4.21 16.69
C ASP A 200 8.68 -5.69 16.80
N GLY A 201 7.59 -6.03 16.07
CA GLY A 201 7.00 -7.37 16.06
C GLY A 201 5.87 -7.59 17.06
N GLU A 202 5.68 -6.70 18.01
CA GLU A 202 4.63 -6.82 19.03
C GLU A 202 3.40 -6.01 18.68
N GLU A 203 2.23 -6.65 18.76
CA GLU A 203 0.95 -5.94 18.62
C GLU A 203 0.73 -5.04 19.83
N GLN A 204 0.48 -3.78 19.57
CA GLN A 204 0.26 -2.77 20.60
C GLN A 204 -1.22 -2.68 20.97
N PRO A 205 -1.58 -2.25 22.20
CA PRO A 205 -2.96 -1.93 22.53
C PRO A 205 -3.52 -0.95 21.50
N ALA A 206 -4.82 -1.07 21.22
CA ALA A 206 -5.51 -0.21 20.24
C ALA A 206 -5.52 1.25 20.72
N ALA A 207 -4.40 1.93 20.59
CA ALA A 207 -4.24 3.33 20.94
C ALA A 207 -5.03 4.22 19.97
N ALA A 208 -5.41 5.40 20.41
CA ALA A 208 -5.98 6.40 19.52
C ALA A 208 -4.92 6.82 18.47
N LEU A 209 -5.37 7.03 17.24
CA LEU A 209 -4.58 7.72 16.24
C LEU A 209 -4.90 9.22 16.35
N VAL A 210 -3.90 10.01 16.67
CA VAL A 210 -3.97 11.48 16.77
C VAL A 210 -3.04 12.04 15.70
N ASP A 211 -3.55 12.95 14.89
CA ASP A 211 -2.79 13.52 13.75
C ASP A 211 -2.15 12.43 12.87
N CYS A 212 -2.91 11.37 12.58
CA CYS A 212 -2.49 10.21 11.79
C CYS A 212 -1.38 9.34 12.42
N ALA A 213 -1.06 9.51 13.70
CA ALA A 213 -0.01 8.76 14.40
C ALA A 213 -0.54 8.10 15.68
N PRO A 214 0.01 6.94 16.09
CA PRO A 214 -0.29 6.32 17.38
C PRO A 214 0.10 7.22 18.55
N SER A 215 -0.89 7.53 19.42
CA SER A 215 -0.73 8.47 20.53
C SER A 215 -0.30 7.82 21.84
N ARG A 216 -0.43 6.49 21.97
CA ARG A 216 -0.04 5.74 23.16
C ARG A 216 0.37 4.32 22.76
N LEU A 217 1.60 3.97 23.04
CA LEU A 217 2.20 2.66 22.83
C LEU A 217 2.58 2.06 24.20
N ASN A 218 2.97 0.78 24.20
CA ASN A 218 3.53 0.14 25.40
C ASN A 218 4.72 0.95 25.93
N GLY A 219 4.90 0.94 27.25
CA GLY A 219 5.93 1.76 27.90
C GLY A 219 5.68 3.27 27.91
N GLY A 220 4.48 3.73 27.52
CA GLY A 220 4.14 5.16 27.51
C GLY A 220 4.74 5.92 26.33
N ALA A 221 5.26 5.22 25.33
CA ALA A 221 5.78 5.83 24.11
C ALA A 221 4.64 6.39 23.23
N ARG A 222 4.97 7.37 22.42
CA ARG A 222 4.10 7.92 21.36
C ARG A 222 4.91 8.27 20.12
N LEU A 223 4.28 8.21 18.97
CA LEU A 223 4.87 8.69 17.72
C LEU A 223 4.51 10.16 17.52
N ARG A 224 5.50 11.00 17.30
CA ARG A 224 5.33 12.39 16.82
C ARG A 224 5.72 12.49 15.38
N LEU A 225 4.86 13.11 14.57
CA LEU A 225 5.15 13.48 13.17
C LEU A 225 5.45 14.97 13.12
N SER A 226 6.41 15.34 12.30
CA SER A 226 6.80 16.74 12.10
C SER A 226 7.22 16.96 10.65
N SER A 227 7.14 18.21 10.21
CA SER A 227 7.56 18.63 8.85
C SER A 227 6.94 17.73 7.76
N PRO A 228 5.60 17.58 7.72
CA PRO A 228 4.94 16.79 6.71
C PRO A 228 5.19 17.37 5.31
N ARG A 229 5.38 16.49 4.35
CA ARG A 229 5.60 16.80 2.94
C ARG A 229 4.63 15.97 2.13
N ASP A 230 3.82 16.61 1.30
CA ASP A 230 2.82 15.92 0.50
C ASP A 230 3.50 15.12 -0.61
N VAL A 231 3.21 13.83 -0.66
CA VAL A 231 3.61 12.93 -1.72
C VAL A 231 2.48 12.78 -2.74
N ARG A 232 1.25 12.75 -2.26
CA ARG A 232 0.04 12.69 -3.10
C ARG A 232 -1.13 13.29 -2.33
N ASP A 233 -1.90 14.13 -3.01
CA ASP A 233 -3.16 14.69 -2.53
C ASP A 233 -4.15 14.75 -3.70
N ARG A 234 -5.01 13.73 -3.84
CA ARG A 234 -5.94 13.64 -4.97
C ARG A 234 -7.05 12.61 -4.79
N ASN A 235 -8.03 12.68 -5.68
CA ASN A 235 -9.06 11.65 -5.77
C ASN A 235 -8.47 10.31 -6.23
N VAL A 236 -8.89 9.20 -5.57
CA VAL A 236 -8.41 7.85 -5.90
C VAL A 236 -8.75 7.46 -7.34
N LEU A 237 -9.85 7.98 -7.90
CA LEU A 237 -10.23 7.73 -9.29
C LEU A 237 -9.22 8.33 -10.27
N GLU A 238 -8.62 9.46 -9.96
CA GLU A 238 -7.57 10.08 -10.79
C GLU A 238 -6.30 9.23 -10.84
N ALA A 239 -6.08 8.41 -9.80
CA ALA A 239 -5.00 7.44 -9.77
C ALA A 239 -5.18 6.28 -10.78
N LEU A 240 -6.37 6.13 -11.35
CA LEU A 240 -6.71 5.13 -12.37
C LEU A 240 -6.62 5.68 -13.80
N THR A 241 -5.88 6.77 -14.02
CA THR A 241 -5.65 7.31 -15.37
C THR A 241 -4.97 6.26 -16.25
N GLY A 242 -5.59 5.98 -17.41
CA GLY A 242 -5.14 4.90 -18.31
C GLY A 242 -5.97 3.61 -18.25
N VAL A 243 -6.88 3.49 -17.29
CA VAL A 243 -7.86 2.40 -17.24
C VAL A 243 -8.96 2.64 -18.29
N PRO A 244 -9.41 1.62 -19.05
CA PRO A 244 -10.46 1.76 -20.04
C PRO A 244 -11.74 2.37 -19.47
N ALA A 245 -12.35 3.32 -20.20
CA ALA A 245 -13.55 4.05 -19.77
C ALA A 245 -14.73 3.13 -19.37
N THR A 246 -14.84 1.95 -19.99
CA THR A 246 -15.86 0.94 -19.66
C THR A 246 -15.67 0.34 -18.27
N MET A 247 -14.43 0.25 -17.80
CA MET A 247 -14.11 -0.21 -16.44
C MET A 247 -14.22 0.91 -15.42
N THR A 248 -13.70 2.09 -15.79
CA THR A 248 -13.80 3.28 -14.98
C THR A 248 -15.27 3.53 -14.60
N ARG A 249 -16.24 3.38 -15.51
CA ARG A 249 -17.68 3.56 -15.21
C ARG A 249 -18.21 2.58 -14.16
N ARG A 250 -17.77 1.32 -14.15
CA ARG A 250 -18.25 0.31 -13.18
C ARG A 250 -17.66 0.49 -11.77
N ILE A 251 -16.44 1.02 -11.69
CA ILE A 251 -15.71 1.24 -10.44
C ILE A 251 -15.84 2.70 -10.01
N ALA A 252 -15.99 3.62 -10.97
CA ALA A 252 -15.99 5.06 -10.78
C ALA A 252 -17.00 5.55 -9.73
N GLY A 253 -18.24 5.07 -9.80
CA GLY A 253 -19.27 5.49 -8.85
C GLY A 253 -18.90 5.23 -7.40
N SER A 254 -18.13 4.16 -7.14
CA SER A 254 -17.71 3.78 -5.79
C SER A 254 -16.39 4.44 -5.35
N LEU A 255 -15.56 4.86 -6.29
CA LEU A 255 -14.26 5.49 -6.04
C LEU A 255 -14.29 7.01 -6.21
N ALA A 256 -15.31 7.55 -6.87
CA ALA A 256 -15.41 8.98 -7.20
C ALA A 256 -15.40 9.89 -5.96
N GLY A 257 -15.88 9.38 -4.81
CA GLY A 257 -15.86 10.11 -3.54
C GLY A 257 -14.64 9.81 -2.67
N MET A 258 -13.72 8.94 -3.12
CA MET A 258 -12.55 8.58 -2.32
C MET A 258 -11.40 9.54 -2.61
N HIS A 259 -10.89 10.15 -1.55
CA HIS A 259 -9.75 11.06 -1.59
C HIS A 259 -8.58 10.47 -0.81
N GLU A 260 -7.40 10.47 -1.38
CA GLU A 260 -6.15 10.00 -0.77
C GLU A 260 -5.23 11.20 -0.50
N HIS A 261 -4.82 11.36 0.76
CA HIS A 261 -3.76 12.27 1.16
C HIS A 261 -2.61 11.46 1.76
N LYS A 262 -1.46 11.47 1.10
CA LYS A 262 -0.26 10.73 1.46
C LYS A 262 0.92 11.65 1.69
N GLN A 263 1.62 11.43 2.81
CA GLN A 263 2.71 12.30 3.25
C GLN A 263 3.94 11.48 3.67
N VAL A 264 5.12 12.09 3.53
CA VAL A 264 6.35 11.72 4.21
C VAL A 264 6.64 12.76 5.30
N SER A 265 6.96 12.30 6.52
CA SER A 265 7.21 13.18 7.67
C SER A 265 8.45 12.74 8.41
N ARG A 266 9.19 13.68 8.98
CA ARG A 266 10.09 13.33 10.07
C ARG A 266 9.28 12.77 11.23
N SER A 267 9.80 11.76 11.86
CA SER A 267 9.10 11.08 12.94
C SER A 267 10.02 10.79 14.12
N SER A 268 9.46 10.85 15.32
CA SER A 268 10.19 10.59 16.55
C SER A 268 9.35 9.75 17.50
N LEU A 269 9.91 8.68 18.03
CA LEU A 269 9.37 8.01 19.20
C LEU A 269 9.75 8.79 20.45
N VAL A 270 8.77 9.11 21.29
CA VAL A 270 8.97 9.92 22.51
C VAL A 270 8.37 9.22 23.72
N ILE A 271 9.10 9.25 24.83
CA ILE A 271 8.64 8.85 26.16
C ILE A 271 8.85 10.05 27.09
N ALA A 272 7.82 10.42 27.86
CA ALA A 272 7.87 11.56 28.78
C ALA A 272 8.46 12.83 28.13
N ASP A 273 8.08 13.10 26.87
CA ASP A 273 8.53 14.23 26.04
C ASP A 273 9.99 14.19 25.55
N HIS A 274 10.74 13.16 25.89
CA HIS A 274 12.08 12.95 25.36
C HIS A 274 12.06 12.04 24.13
N ALA A 275 12.69 12.48 23.05
CA ALA A 275 12.85 11.66 21.86
C ALA A 275 13.85 10.53 22.15
N ILE A 276 13.40 9.29 22.04
CA ILE A 276 14.22 8.09 22.22
C ILE A 276 14.73 7.53 20.90
N ASP A 277 14.08 7.88 19.81
CA ASP A 277 14.42 7.45 18.46
C ASP A 277 13.89 8.43 17.41
N GLN A 278 14.54 8.49 16.24
CA GLN A 278 14.18 9.36 15.13
C GLN A 278 14.27 8.62 13.81
N GLY A 279 13.36 8.93 12.89
CA GLY A 279 13.31 8.30 11.59
C GLY A 279 12.36 9.02 10.64
N TRP A 280 11.83 8.25 9.69
CA TRP A 280 10.89 8.75 8.70
C TRP A 280 9.59 7.94 8.73
N ALA A 281 8.48 8.64 8.68
CA ALA A 281 7.16 8.04 8.50
C ALA A 281 6.64 8.31 7.09
N LEU A 282 6.06 7.28 6.48
CA LEU A 282 5.09 7.42 5.40
C LEU A 282 3.72 7.12 5.96
N HIS A 283 2.78 8.01 5.71
CA HIS A 283 1.42 7.84 6.22
C HIS A 283 0.40 8.40 5.22
N GLU A 284 -0.81 7.86 5.31
CA GLU A 284 -1.90 8.27 4.43
C GLU A 284 -3.24 8.31 5.16
N VAL A 285 -4.11 9.16 4.67
CA VAL A 285 -5.54 9.18 5.00
C VAL A 285 -6.33 9.01 3.72
N VAL A 286 -7.24 8.04 3.72
CA VAL A 286 -8.21 7.87 2.64
C VAL A 286 -9.59 8.15 3.23
N THR A 287 -10.32 9.09 2.63
CA THR A 287 -11.70 9.45 3.02
C THR A 287 -12.68 9.11 1.90
N ARG A 288 -13.97 8.85 2.30
CA ARG A 288 -15.09 8.55 1.38
C ARG A 288 -16.20 9.56 1.60
#